data_b4fbe8e2a430b5f50832c2d45dee848f
#
_entry.id   b4fbe8e2a430b5f50832c2d45dee848f
#
_cell.length_a   1.000
_cell.length_b   1.000
_cell.length_c   1.000
_cell.angle_alpha   90.00
_cell.angle_beta   90.00
_cell.angle_gamma   90.00
#
_symmetry.space_group_name_H-M   'P 1'
#
loop_
_entity.id
_entity.type
_entity.pdbx_description
1 polymer ?
#
loop_
_entity_poly.entity_id
_entity_poly.type
_entity_poly.pdbx_seq_one_letter_code
_entity_poly.pdbx_strand_id
1 'polypeptide(L)'
;MKIILRITLTLGLMLHVCMGAWAQEVKTPTILALGDSITQGGGSKFERYTLPLWQMLNEGGYSVSFLGPKSTKLNDVEIHNCGFSGRTVENIEEQLEQLYGKYPADVVLLHAGHNHFIEENPVGGMIAAHRSIIEKIIKLNPDVKILVAQTITSGKLPKYSYIPELNKQIKKMVKEFDSKKIILVNQAKGWDWQKHTIQDRVHPNKEGSTLMAKRWMKSLRRILPRK
;
A
#
# COMPACT_ATOMS: atom_id res chain seq x y z
N MET A 1 -85.89 27.20 -25.36
CA MET A 1 -84.46 27.42 -25.77
C MET A 1 -83.61 26.96 -24.63
N LYS A 2 -83.09 25.69 -24.68
CA LYS A 2 -82.27 25.07 -23.59
C LYS A 2 -80.82 25.15 -23.98
N ILE A 3 -80.03 25.88 -23.22
CA ILE A 3 -78.60 25.98 -23.40
C ILE A 3 -77.91 24.84 -22.59
N ILE A 4 -77.25 23.94 -23.31
CA ILE A 4 -76.53 22.81 -22.74
C ILE A 4 -75.06 23.29 -22.52
N LEU A 5 -74.64 23.43 -21.27
CA LEU A 5 -73.28 23.74 -20.88
C LEU A 5 -72.44 22.45 -20.88
N ARG A 6 -71.55 22.32 -21.82
CA ARG A 6 -70.52 21.20 -21.82
C ARG A 6 -69.31 21.57 -20.93
N ILE A 7 -69.23 20.83 -19.84
CA ILE A 7 -68.01 20.89 -18.99
C ILE A 7 -67.00 19.87 -19.51
N THR A 8 -65.93 20.33 -20.11
CA THR A 8 -64.77 19.50 -20.48
C THR A 8 -63.80 19.35 -19.29
N LEU A 9 -63.79 18.14 -18.73
CA LEU A 9 -62.87 17.77 -17.64
C LEU A 9 -61.51 17.35 -18.24
N THR A 10 -60.51 18.20 -18.14
CA THR A 10 -59.10 17.90 -18.52
C THR A 10 -58.42 17.20 -17.38
N LEU A 11 -58.19 15.89 -17.53
CA LEU A 11 -57.43 15.05 -16.59
C LEU A 11 -55.93 15.28 -16.84
N GLY A 12 -55.30 16.12 -16.01
CA GLY A 12 -53.85 16.33 -16.04
C GLY A 12 -53.13 15.15 -15.38
N LEU A 13 -52.50 14.30 -16.20
CA LEU A 13 -51.66 13.21 -15.77
C LEU A 13 -50.28 13.76 -15.35
N MET A 14 -50.09 14.04 -14.03
CA MET A 14 -48.76 14.36 -13.50
C MET A 14 -47.90 13.09 -13.46
N LEU A 15 -47.02 12.90 -14.44
CA LEU A 15 -45.94 11.93 -14.37
C LEU A 15 -44.92 12.39 -13.29
N HIS A 16 -45.00 11.79 -12.11
CA HIS A 16 -43.91 11.86 -11.15
C HIS A 16 -42.76 10.98 -11.64
N VAL A 17 -41.76 11.59 -12.31
CA VAL A 17 -40.50 10.94 -12.60
C VAL A 17 -39.75 10.87 -11.27
N CYS A 18 -39.84 9.75 -10.56
CA CYS A 18 -38.93 9.43 -9.46
C CYS A 18 -37.56 9.26 -10.04
N MET A 19 -36.74 10.33 -10.07
CA MET A 19 -35.29 10.24 -10.23
C MET A 19 -34.73 9.58 -8.98
N GLY A 20 -34.70 8.24 -8.98
CA GLY A 20 -33.94 7.47 -8.02
C GLY A 20 -32.46 7.89 -8.18
N ALA A 21 -31.94 8.71 -7.27
CA ALA A 21 -30.52 8.94 -7.15
C ALA A 21 -29.90 7.57 -6.80
N TRP A 22 -29.31 6.91 -7.79
CA TRP A 22 -28.47 5.75 -7.57
C TRP A 22 -27.26 6.26 -6.79
N ALA A 23 -27.28 6.08 -5.47
CA ALA A 23 -26.10 6.29 -4.67
C ALA A 23 -25.05 5.29 -5.18
N GLN A 24 -24.08 5.77 -5.94
CA GLN A 24 -22.98 4.95 -6.41
C GLN A 24 -22.24 4.47 -5.17
N GLU A 25 -22.30 3.16 -4.91
CA GLU A 25 -21.63 2.54 -3.78
C GLU A 25 -20.13 2.82 -3.90
N VAL A 26 -19.61 3.68 -3.03
CA VAL A 26 -18.18 4.07 -3.07
C VAL A 26 -17.38 2.85 -2.68
N LYS A 27 -16.80 2.17 -3.67
CA LYS A 27 -15.95 1.01 -3.47
C LYS A 27 -14.85 1.34 -2.45
N THR A 28 -14.77 0.55 -1.38
CA THR A 28 -13.68 0.67 -0.39
C THR A 28 -12.34 0.37 -1.05
N PRO A 29 -11.39 1.32 -1.09
CA PRO A 29 -10.08 1.08 -1.68
C PRO A 29 -9.32 -0.04 -0.98
N THR A 30 -8.64 -0.86 -1.78
CA THR A 30 -7.84 -1.99 -1.31
C THR A 30 -6.35 -1.67 -1.32
N ILE A 31 -5.63 -2.14 -0.28
CA ILE A 31 -4.19 -1.93 -0.12
C ILE A 31 -3.48 -3.26 0.01
N LEU A 32 -2.47 -3.51 -0.83
CA LEU A 32 -1.55 -4.62 -0.74
C LEU A 32 -0.23 -4.12 -0.14
N ALA A 33 0.06 -4.47 1.11
CA ALA A 33 1.37 -4.23 1.71
C ALA A 33 2.31 -5.38 1.34
N LEU A 34 3.21 -5.15 0.38
CA LEU A 34 4.11 -6.13 -0.22
C LEU A 34 5.54 -5.90 0.28
N GLY A 35 6.22 -6.96 0.75
CA GLY A 35 7.60 -6.85 1.21
C GLY A 35 8.13 -8.07 1.94
N ASP A 36 9.19 -7.86 2.71
CA ASP A 36 9.90 -8.87 3.48
C ASP A 36 9.37 -9.03 4.92
N SER A 37 10.24 -9.44 5.86
CA SER A 37 9.90 -9.58 7.28
C SER A 37 9.40 -8.30 7.93
N ILE A 38 9.86 -7.14 7.49
CA ILE A 38 9.45 -5.83 8.04
C ILE A 38 7.97 -5.55 7.72
N THR A 39 7.51 -5.98 6.56
CA THR A 39 6.09 -5.92 6.18
C THR A 39 5.26 -7.02 6.87
N GLN A 40 5.80 -8.24 6.97
CA GLN A 40 5.13 -9.35 7.65
C GLN A 40 4.90 -9.07 9.13
N GLY A 41 5.92 -8.53 9.81
CA GLY A 41 5.98 -8.44 11.26
C GLY A 41 6.33 -9.79 11.92
N GLY A 42 6.73 -9.74 13.18
CA GLY A 42 7.20 -10.90 13.97
C GLY A 42 6.29 -11.32 15.11
N GLY A 43 5.02 -10.97 15.08
CA GLY A 43 4.09 -11.21 16.19
C GLY A 43 4.51 -10.45 17.44
N SER A 44 4.81 -11.15 18.55
CA SER A 44 5.33 -10.54 19.78
C SER A 44 6.82 -10.17 19.71
N LYS A 45 7.55 -10.62 18.68
CA LYS A 45 9.01 -10.43 18.60
C LYS A 45 9.38 -9.05 18.08
N PHE A 46 8.66 -8.52 17.08
CA PHE A 46 8.86 -7.18 16.53
C PHE A 46 7.59 -6.65 15.83
N GLU A 47 7.51 -5.34 15.76
CA GLU A 47 6.33 -4.64 15.26
C GLU A 47 6.25 -4.63 13.73
N ARG A 48 5.03 -4.47 13.22
CA ARG A 48 4.74 -4.23 11.81
C ARG A 48 4.11 -2.86 11.62
N TYR A 49 4.46 -2.15 10.59
CA TYR A 49 3.91 -0.83 10.30
C TYR A 49 2.44 -0.84 9.86
N THR A 50 1.92 -1.97 9.40
CA THR A 50 0.54 -2.04 8.89
C THR A 50 -0.51 -1.82 9.98
N LEU A 51 -0.24 -2.20 11.24
CA LEU A 51 -1.18 -1.98 12.35
C LEU A 51 -1.34 -0.49 12.68
N PRO A 52 -0.28 0.25 13.05
CA PRO A 52 -0.43 1.69 13.30
C PRO A 52 -0.85 2.47 12.04
N LEU A 53 -0.53 1.99 10.84
CA LEU A 53 -1.02 2.59 9.60
C LEU A 53 -2.53 2.46 9.47
N TRP A 54 -3.08 1.27 9.71
CA TRP A 54 -4.52 1.04 9.67
C TRP A 54 -5.24 1.92 10.70
N GLN A 55 -4.73 2.02 11.92
CA GLN A 55 -5.29 2.90 12.96
C GLN A 55 -5.32 4.35 12.48
N MET A 56 -4.20 4.88 11.96
CA MET A 56 -4.11 6.26 11.45
C MET A 56 -5.07 6.52 10.29
N LEU A 57 -5.26 5.54 9.39
CA LEU A 57 -6.20 5.64 8.28
C LEU A 57 -7.63 5.71 8.79
N ASN A 58 -8.01 4.83 9.71
CA ASN A 58 -9.35 4.80 10.29
C ASN A 58 -9.66 6.09 11.07
N GLU A 59 -8.77 6.54 11.95
CA GLU A 59 -8.87 7.81 12.69
C GLU A 59 -8.93 9.03 11.76
N GLY A 60 -8.25 8.96 10.61
CA GLY A 60 -8.26 10.00 9.58
C GLY A 60 -9.49 10.00 8.67
N GLY A 61 -10.47 9.11 8.90
CA GLY A 61 -11.69 9.01 8.10
C GLY A 61 -11.48 8.34 6.74
N TYR A 62 -10.47 7.47 6.59
CA TYR A 62 -10.25 6.68 5.38
C TYR A 62 -10.78 5.25 5.59
N SER A 63 -11.70 4.81 4.76
CA SER A 63 -12.12 3.41 4.69
C SER A 63 -11.19 2.69 3.72
N VAL A 64 -10.49 1.66 4.21
CA VAL A 64 -9.60 0.83 3.38
C VAL A 64 -9.64 -0.62 3.83
N SER A 65 -9.39 -1.55 2.91
CA SER A 65 -9.19 -2.97 3.19
C SER A 65 -7.76 -3.37 2.85
N PHE A 66 -7.04 -3.94 3.82
CA PHE A 66 -5.74 -4.53 3.56
C PHE A 66 -5.91 -5.96 3.04
N LEU A 67 -5.16 -6.30 1.97
CA LEU A 67 -5.21 -7.61 1.33
C LEU A 67 -3.91 -8.39 1.56
N GLY A 68 -4.00 -9.70 1.50
CA GLY A 68 -2.84 -10.59 1.56
C GLY A 68 -3.09 -11.93 2.25
N PRO A 69 -2.14 -12.88 2.11
CA PRO A 69 -2.26 -14.23 2.65
C PRO A 69 -1.99 -14.31 4.17
N LYS A 70 -1.47 -13.25 4.76
CA LYS A 70 -1.16 -13.19 6.19
C LYS A 70 -1.97 -12.11 6.86
N SER A 71 -2.41 -12.36 8.08
CA SER A 71 -3.23 -11.42 8.84
C SER A 71 -2.81 -11.30 10.30
N THR A 72 -3.32 -10.27 10.93
CA THR A 72 -3.24 -10.06 12.38
C THR A 72 -4.50 -9.36 12.83
N LYS A 73 -5.09 -9.84 13.90
CA LYS A 73 -6.22 -9.16 14.54
C LYS A 73 -5.75 -7.96 15.34
N LEU A 74 -6.45 -6.85 15.15
CA LEU A 74 -6.37 -5.67 15.99
C LEU A 74 -7.80 -5.36 16.45
N ASN A 75 -8.08 -5.59 17.72
CA ASN A 75 -9.45 -5.73 18.24
C ASN A 75 -10.19 -6.80 17.42
N ASP A 76 -11.36 -6.52 16.87
CA ASP A 76 -12.13 -7.46 16.04
C ASP A 76 -11.86 -7.33 14.53
N VAL A 77 -10.90 -6.50 14.12
CA VAL A 77 -10.55 -6.28 12.71
C VAL A 77 -9.33 -7.08 12.32
N GLU A 78 -9.44 -7.80 11.21
CA GLU A 78 -8.34 -8.57 10.62
C GLU A 78 -7.61 -7.71 9.58
N ILE A 79 -6.31 -7.46 9.81
CA ILE A 79 -5.47 -6.62 8.95
C ILE A 79 -4.49 -7.53 8.22
N HIS A 80 -4.67 -7.62 6.91
CA HIS A 80 -3.89 -8.49 6.04
C HIS A 80 -2.60 -7.85 5.54
N ASN A 81 -1.64 -8.67 5.08
CA ASN A 81 -0.42 -8.22 4.40
C ASN A 81 0.18 -9.31 3.51
N CYS A 82 1.06 -8.91 2.60
CA CYS A 82 1.90 -9.74 1.74
C CYS A 82 3.38 -9.61 2.11
N GLY A 83 3.70 -9.75 3.39
CA GLY A 83 5.07 -9.79 3.88
C GLY A 83 5.62 -11.22 3.89
N PHE A 84 6.87 -11.40 3.48
CA PHE A 84 7.54 -12.70 3.38
C PHE A 84 8.89 -12.66 4.09
N SER A 85 8.92 -13.15 5.33
CA SER A 85 10.13 -13.17 6.16
C SER A 85 11.26 -13.95 5.49
N GLY A 86 12.46 -13.37 5.46
CA GLY A 86 13.66 -13.97 4.88
C GLY A 86 13.70 -13.96 3.35
N ARG A 87 12.69 -13.43 2.65
CA ARG A 87 12.69 -13.37 1.19
C ARG A 87 13.37 -12.11 0.68
N THR A 88 14.15 -12.28 -0.38
CA THR A 88 14.75 -11.17 -1.15
C THR A 88 13.71 -10.52 -2.07
N VAL A 89 14.06 -9.41 -2.70
CA VAL A 89 13.17 -8.75 -3.68
C VAL A 89 12.89 -9.67 -4.86
N GLU A 90 13.90 -10.40 -5.32
CA GLU A 90 13.83 -11.35 -6.42
C GLU A 90 12.86 -12.51 -6.09
N ASN A 91 12.94 -13.06 -4.87
CA ASN A 91 12.00 -14.10 -4.46
C ASN A 91 10.55 -13.61 -4.37
N ILE A 92 10.34 -12.33 -4.06
CA ILE A 92 9.01 -11.72 -4.07
C ILE A 92 8.54 -11.55 -5.52
N GLU A 93 9.43 -11.13 -6.40
CA GLU A 93 9.18 -10.94 -7.83
C GLU A 93 8.76 -12.23 -8.53
N GLU A 94 9.44 -13.35 -8.26
CA GLU A 94 9.14 -14.68 -8.81
C GLU A 94 7.69 -15.13 -8.54
N GLN A 95 7.13 -14.78 -7.37
CA GLN A 95 5.80 -15.18 -6.96
C GLN A 95 4.71 -14.15 -7.28
N LEU A 96 5.09 -12.99 -7.84
CA LEU A 96 4.24 -11.82 -7.88
C LEU A 96 2.95 -12.03 -8.69
N GLU A 97 3.02 -12.64 -9.88
CA GLU A 97 1.84 -12.80 -10.74
C GLU A 97 0.77 -13.66 -10.07
N GLN A 98 1.16 -14.76 -9.45
CA GLN A 98 0.26 -15.62 -8.70
C GLN A 98 -0.32 -14.88 -7.48
N LEU A 99 0.53 -14.13 -6.78
CA LEU A 99 0.16 -13.40 -5.58
C LEU A 99 -0.81 -12.26 -5.89
N TYR A 100 -0.47 -11.43 -6.88
CA TYR A 100 -1.29 -10.29 -7.26
C TYR A 100 -2.59 -10.72 -7.94
N GLY A 101 -2.60 -11.85 -8.65
CA GLY A 101 -3.81 -12.45 -9.20
C GLY A 101 -4.82 -12.87 -8.13
N LYS A 102 -4.34 -13.29 -6.94
CA LYS A 102 -5.20 -13.63 -5.78
C LYS A 102 -5.62 -12.41 -4.96
N TYR A 103 -4.79 -11.39 -4.91
CA TYR A 103 -4.97 -10.20 -4.06
C TYR A 103 -4.80 -8.91 -4.87
N PRO A 104 -5.62 -8.70 -5.93
CA PRO A 104 -5.54 -7.48 -6.74
C PRO A 104 -5.95 -6.28 -5.88
N ALA A 105 -5.15 -5.22 -5.93
CA ALA A 105 -5.33 -4.05 -5.07
C ALA A 105 -5.34 -2.74 -5.86
N ASP A 106 -6.04 -1.75 -5.34
CA ASP A 106 -6.06 -0.39 -5.89
C ASP A 106 -4.76 0.37 -5.56
N VAL A 107 -4.11 0.00 -4.44
CA VAL A 107 -2.83 0.58 -3.98
C VAL A 107 -1.87 -0.50 -3.52
N VAL A 108 -0.61 -0.44 -3.95
CA VAL A 108 0.47 -1.31 -3.47
C VAL A 108 1.48 -0.49 -2.67
N LEU A 109 1.83 -0.96 -1.47
CA LEU A 109 2.94 -0.43 -0.66
C LEU A 109 4.11 -1.41 -0.79
N LEU A 110 5.11 -1.07 -1.58
CA LEU A 110 6.29 -1.92 -1.80
C LEU A 110 7.43 -1.49 -0.89
N HIS A 111 7.76 -2.32 0.11
CA HIS A 111 8.92 -2.16 0.98
C HIS A 111 9.69 -3.48 1.07
N ALA A 112 10.72 -3.62 0.27
CA ALA A 112 11.63 -4.76 0.26
C ALA A 112 13.05 -4.29 -0.03
N GLY A 113 14.04 -4.96 0.53
CA GLY A 113 15.43 -4.53 0.31
C GLY A 113 16.41 -5.05 1.35
N HIS A 114 15.99 -5.94 2.22
CA HIS A 114 16.85 -6.71 3.11
C HIS A 114 17.10 -8.12 2.56
N ASN A 115 17.76 -8.96 3.36
CA ASN A 115 18.00 -10.39 3.10
C ASN A 115 19.08 -10.74 2.07
N HIS A 116 19.89 -9.75 1.63
CA HIS A 116 21.12 -9.95 0.91
C HIS A 116 22.35 -9.72 1.81
N PHE A 117 23.53 -10.10 1.32
CA PHE A 117 24.82 -9.73 1.87
C PHE A 117 25.52 -8.73 0.92
N ILE A 118 26.32 -7.83 1.48
CA ILE A 118 27.06 -6.84 0.65
C ILE A 118 28.00 -7.53 -0.35
N GLU A 119 28.57 -8.67 0.01
CA GLU A 119 29.49 -9.45 -0.79
C GLU A 119 28.85 -9.99 -2.09
N GLU A 120 27.54 -10.09 -2.12
CA GLU A 120 26.76 -10.49 -3.31
C GLU A 120 26.68 -9.36 -4.35
N ASN A 121 27.10 -8.14 -4.02
CA ASN A 121 26.88 -6.94 -4.85
C ASN A 121 25.43 -6.77 -5.30
N PRO A 122 24.43 -6.81 -4.41
CA PRO A 122 23.05 -7.16 -4.74
C PRO A 122 22.27 -6.03 -5.41
N VAL A 123 22.75 -4.77 -5.36
CA VAL A 123 21.94 -3.58 -5.71
C VAL A 123 21.41 -3.67 -7.14
N GLY A 124 22.19 -4.12 -8.10
CA GLY A 124 21.77 -4.24 -9.50
C GLY A 124 20.59 -5.20 -9.70
N GLY A 125 20.69 -6.41 -9.13
CA GLY A 125 19.63 -7.41 -9.16
C GLY A 125 18.36 -6.93 -8.47
N MET A 126 18.51 -6.35 -7.28
CA MET A 126 17.38 -5.81 -6.51
C MET A 126 16.62 -4.71 -7.27
N ILE A 127 17.32 -3.80 -7.97
CA ILE A 127 16.68 -2.75 -8.77
C ILE A 127 15.95 -3.35 -9.98
N ALA A 128 16.55 -4.35 -10.63
CA ALA A 128 15.89 -5.07 -11.73
C ALA A 128 14.60 -5.76 -11.24
N ALA A 129 14.64 -6.43 -10.09
CA ALA A 129 13.47 -7.07 -9.48
C ALA A 129 12.39 -6.05 -9.06
N HIS A 130 12.76 -4.92 -8.45
CA HIS A 130 11.80 -3.85 -8.15
C HIS A 130 11.11 -3.33 -9.41
N ARG A 131 11.87 -3.10 -10.49
CA ARG A 131 11.32 -2.65 -11.78
C ARG A 131 10.35 -3.68 -12.35
N SER A 132 10.74 -4.95 -12.38
CA SER A 132 9.90 -6.05 -12.84
C SER A 132 8.60 -6.16 -12.04
N ILE A 133 8.67 -6.05 -10.70
CA ILE A 133 7.49 -6.02 -9.81
C ILE A 133 6.52 -4.91 -10.24
N ILE A 134 7.02 -3.69 -10.43
CA ILE A 134 6.19 -2.53 -10.81
C ILE A 134 5.55 -2.76 -12.18
N GLU A 135 6.33 -3.18 -13.17
CA GLU A 135 5.87 -3.43 -14.55
C GLU A 135 4.82 -4.54 -14.63
N LYS A 136 5.03 -5.65 -13.92
CA LYS A 136 4.06 -6.76 -13.82
C LYS A 136 2.75 -6.30 -13.18
N ILE A 137 2.80 -5.55 -12.10
CA ILE A 137 1.60 -5.03 -11.43
C ILE A 137 0.83 -4.07 -12.35
N ILE A 138 1.51 -3.15 -13.04
CA ILE A 138 0.89 -2.22 -14.00
C ILE A 138 0.24 -3.00 -15.16
N LYS A 139 0.88 -4.04 -15.66
CA LYS A 139 0.33 -4.91 -16.72
C LYS A 139 -0.97 -5.59 -16.28
N LEU A 140 -1.02 -6.05 -15.02
CA LEU A 140 -2.20 -6.73 -14.45
C LEU A 140 -3.30 -5.75 -14.04
N ASN A 141 -2.95 -4.55 -13.60
CA ASN A 141 -3.87 -3.48 -13.21
C ASN A 141 -3.32 -2.11 -13.62
N PRO A 142 -3.70 -1.57 -14.78
CA PRO A 142 -3.21 -0.28 -15.26
C PRO A 142 -3.59 0.91 -14.38
N ASP A 143 -4.59 0.78 -13.52
CA ASP A 143 -5.07 1.86 -12.64
C ASP A 143 -4.47 1.85 -11.24
N VAL A 144 -3.66 0.85 -10.91
CA VAL A 144 -3.00 0.72 -9.62
C VAL A 144 -2.11 1.93 -9.30
N LYS A 145 -2.07 2.31 -8.04
CA LYS A 145 -1.07 3.25 -7.52
C LYS A 145 -0.04 2.48 -6.72
N ILE A 146 1.24 2.61 -7.06
CA ILE A 146 2.32 1.89 -6.40
C ILE A 146 3.19 2.89 -5.63
N LEU A 147 3.22 2.74 -4.32
CA LEU A 147 4.07 3.50 -3.42
C LEU A 147 5.34 2.68 -3.17
N VAL A 148 6.46 3.12 -3.73
CA VAL A 148 7.75 2.44 -3.64
C VAL A 148 8.58 3.06 -2.53
N ALA A 149 8.93 2.27 -1.53
CA ALA A 149 9.72 2.74 -0.41
C ALA A 149 11.22 2.75 -0.69
N GLN A 150 11.91 3.81 -0.26
CA GLN A 150 13.31 3.65 0.11
C GLN A 150 13.38 2.82 1.40
N THR A 151 14.27 1.84 1.40
CA THR A 151 14.39 0.86 2.49
C THR A 151 14.97 1.50 3.76
N ILE A 152 14.46 1.15 4.93
CA ILE A 152 15.04 1.56 6.21
C ILE A 152 16.46 0.98 6.35
N THR A 153 17.37 1.76 6.93
CA THR A 153 18.75 1.28 7.18
C THR A 153 18.82 0.36 8.40
N SER A 154 19.86 -0.48 8.44
CA SER A 154 20.08 -1.46 9.48
C SER A 154 21.45 -1.26 10.15
N GLY A 155 21.54 -1.58 11.44
CA GLY A 155 22.80 -1.62 12.18
C GLY A 155 23.53 -2.96 12.09
N LYS A 156 23.01 -3.93 11.33
CA LYS A 156 23.68 -5.23 11.11
C LYS A 156 24.70 -5.10 9.97
N LEU A 157 25.79 -4.45 10.28
CA LEU A 157 26.89 -4.20 9.36
C LEU A 157 27.98 -5.28 9.48
N PRO A 158 28.75 -5.59 8.40
CA PRO A 158 28.66 -4.99 7.07
C PRO A 158 27.53 -5.52 6.20
N LYS A 159 26.78 -6.56 6.62
CA LYS A 159 25.76 -7.25 5.82
C LYS A 159 24.89 -6.30 4.99
N TYR A 160 24.32 -5.29 5.61
CA TYR A 160 23.35 -4.36 4.98
C TYR A 160 23.94 -3.00 4.59
N SER A 161 25.27 -2.90 4.43
CA SER A 161 25.92 -1.63 4.05
C SER A 161 25.57 -1.14 2.64
N TYR A 162 24.96 -1.97 1.82
CA TYR A 162 24.45 -1.63 0.47
C TYR A 162 23.17 -0.77 0.47
N ILE A 163 22.42 -0.74 1.58
CA ILE A 163 21.08 -0.08 1.61
C ILE A 163 21.13 1.41 1.21
N PRO A 164 22.10 2.23 1.61
CA PRO A 164 22.18 3.62 1.15
C PRO A 164 22.27 3.74 -0.38
N GLU A 165 23.06 2.89 -1.05
CA GLU A 165 23.15 2.88 -2.51
C GLU A 165 21.87 2.34 -3.15
N LEU A 166 21.28 1.27 -2.60
CA LEU A 166 19.98 0.77 -3.02
C LEU A 166 18.92 1.90 -3.00
N ASN A 167 18.88 2.68 -1.93
CA ASN A 167 17.92 3.78 -1.80
C ASN A 167 18.11 4.89 -2.83
N LYS A 168 19.37 5.17 -3.20
CA LYS A 168 19.70 6.11 -4.27
C LYS A 168 19.20 5.59 -5.63
N GLN A 169 19.41 4.30 -5.90
CA GLN A 169 18.96 3.65 -7.14
C GLN A 169 17.44 3.50 -7.20
N ILE A 170 16.75 3.16 -6.09
CA ILE A 170 15.27 3.17 -6.02
C ILE A 170 14.72 4.55 -6.40
N LYS A 171 15.31 5.62 -5.82
CA LYS A 171 14.88 6.99 -6.16
C LYS A 171 15.07 7.31 -7.66
N LYS A 172 16.17 6.87 -8.26
CA LYS A 172 16.44 7.04 -9.70
C LYS A 172 15.42 6.25 -10.52
N MET A 173 15.26 4.97 -10.23
CA MET A 173 14.32 4.07 -10.92
C MET A 173 12.88 4.60 -10.90
N VAL A 174 12.38 5.08 -9.73
CA VAL A 174 11.02 5.63 -9.64
C VAL A 174 10.83 6.86 -10.51
N LYS A 175 11.85 7.71 -10.65
CA LYS A 175 11.81 8.87 -11.57
C LYS A 175 11.72 8.46 -13.03
N GLU A 176 12.36 7.35 -13.41
CA GLU A 176 12.39 6.86 -14.79
C GLU A 176 11.01 6.35 -15.28
N PHE A 177 10.12 5.96 -14.38
CA PHE A 177 8.74 5.61 -14.73
C PHE A 177 7.92 6.82 -15.21
N ASP A 178 8.32 8.03 -14.85
CA ASP A 178 7.64 9.30 -15.20
C ASP A 178 6.10 9.23 -15.06
N SER A 179 5.65 8.62 -13.99
CA SER A 179 4.23 8.33 -13.76
C SER A 179 3.77 8.84 -12.40
N LYS A 180 2.64 9.57 -12.39
CA LYS A 180 1.99 9.99 -11.14
C LYS A 180 1.42 8.82 -10.32
N LYS A 181 1.31 7.63 -10.92
CA LYS A 181 0.84 6.41 -10.24
C LYS A 181 1.97 5.71 -9.48
N ILE A 182 3.26 5.98 -9.80
CA ILE A 182 4.43 5.41 -9.14
C ILE A 182 5.04 6.46 -8.23
N ILE A 183 4.91 6.27 -6.92
CA ILE A 183 5.19 7.30 -5.92
C ILE A 183 6.32 6.85 -5.00
N LEU A 184 7.40 7.63 -4.94
CA LEU A 184 8.48 7.38 -3.99
C LEU A 184 8.06 7.74 -2.57
N VAL A 185 8.28 6.82 -1.62
CA VAL A 185 8.12 7.05 -0.18
C VAL A 185 9.47 6.91 0.51
N ASN A 186 9.99 8.00 1.05
CA ASN A 186 11.28 7.98 1.72
C ASN A 186 11.15 7.44 3.15
N GLN A 187 11.25 6.11 3.31
CA GLN A 187 11.26 5.46 4.62
C GLN A 187 12.61 5.60 5.34
N ALA A 188 13.69 5.95 4.65
CA ALA A 188 15.01 6.13 5.24
C ALA A 188 15.21 7.51 5.89
N LYS A 189 14.44 8.54 5.52
CA LYS A 189 14.65 9.91 6.01
C LYS A 189 14.48 10.01 7.54
N GLY A 190 15.55 10.37 8.28
CA GLY A 190 15.51 10.46 9.74
C GLY A 190 15.25 9.12 10.44
N TRP A 191 15.52 8.01 9.74
CA TRP A 191 15.57 6.68 10.35
C TRP A 191 16.93 6.53 11.08
N ASP A 192 16.83 6.16 12.33
CA ASP A 192 17.96 5.83 13.18
C ASP A 192 17.76 4.41 13.70
N TRP A 193 18.53 3.46 13.20
CA TRP A 193 18.37 2.05 13.58
C TRP A 193 18.59 1.82 15.07
N GLN A 194 19.40 2.64 15.77
CA GLN A 194 19.60 2.51 17.20
C GLN A 194 18.35 2.80 18.02
N LYS A 195 17.51 3.72 17.53
CA LYS A 195 16.25 4.12 18.19
C LYS A 195 15.05 3.32 17.70
N HIS A 196 15.04 2.96 16.41
CA HIS A 196 13.85 2.50 15.72
C HIS A 196 13.82 0.99 15.47
N THR A 197 14.87 0.24 15.88
CA THR A 197 14.89 -1.21 15.76
C THR A 197 14.93 -1.91 17.12
N ILE A 198 14.59 -3.18 17.13
CA ILE A 198 14.82 -4.07 18.27
C ILE A 198 16.32 -4.46 18.35
N GLN A 199 16.68 -5.32 19.28
CA GLN A 199 18.09 -5.73 19.54
C GLN A 199 18.80 -6.33 18.33
N ASP A 200 18.07 -6.88 17.35
CA ASP A 200 18.65 -7.44 16.13
C ASP A 200 19.18 -6.37 15.15
N ARG A 201 18.91 -5.09 15.41
CA ARG A 201 19.32 -3.92 14.62
C ARG A 201 18.79 -3.91 13.17
N VAL A 202 17.70 -4.64 12.92
CA VAL A 202 17.06 -4.79 11.60
C VAL A 202 15.58 -4.46 11.67
N HIS A 203 14.85 -5.18 12.55
CA HIS A 203 13.40 -5.12 12.58
C HIS A 203 12.90 -3.96 13.43
N PRO A 204 11.84 -3.28 12.99
CA PRO A 204 11.27 -2.14 13.71
C PRO A 204 10.78 -2.51 15.11
N ASN A 205 11.06 -1.65 16.07
CA ASN A 205 10.34 -1.61 17.34
C ASN A 205 9.04 -0.79 17.18
N LYS A 206 8.30 -0.55 18.26
CA LYS A 206 7.04 0.20 18.25
C LYS A 206 7.19 1.63 17.69
N GLU A 207 8.26 2.33 18.06
CA GLU A 207 8.56 3.68 17.56
C GLU A 207 8.88 3.65 16.06
N GLY A 208 9.72 2.73 15.63
CA GLY A 208 10.09 2.54 14.23
C GLY A 208 8.89 2.18 13.35
N SER A 209 8.04 1.26 13.78
CA SER A 209 6.84 0.88 13.04
C SER A 209 5.84 2.04 12.92
N THR A 210 5.69 2.83 13.99
CA THR A 210 4.87 4.05 13.99
C THR A 210 5.44 5.12 13.04
N LEU A 211 6.75 5.29 13.02
CA LEU A 211 7.42 6.23 12.09
C LEU A 211 7.22 5.81 10.63
N MET A 212 7.35 4.52 10.32
CA MET A 212 7.05 4.00 8.98
C MET A 212 5.59 4.24 8.60
N ALA A 213 4.64 3.95 9.49
CA ALA A 213 3.22 4.17 9.28
C ALA A 213 2.91 5.65 8.97
N LYS A 214 3.48 6.60 9.71
CA LYS A 214 3.32 8.05 9.46
C LYS A 214 3.79 8.45 8.06
N ARG A 215 4.84 7.84 7.54
CA ARG A 215 5.38 8.14 6.21
C ARG A 215 4.49 7.55 5.11
N TRP A 216 4.00 6.33 5.28
CA TRP A 216 2.98 5.75 4.40
C TRP A 216 1.71 6.61 4.39
N MET A 217 1.19 6.98 5.58
CA MET A 217 -0.01 7.82 5.73
C MET A 217 0.13 9.15 4.99
N LYS A 218 1.31 9.80 5.06
CA LYS A 218 1.57 11.07 4.34
C LYS A 218 1.36 10.94 2.84
N SER A 219 1.69 9.81 2.24
CA SER A 219 1.52 9.57 0.81
C SER A 219 0.10 9.11 0.49
N LEU A 220 -0.46 8.19 1.28
CA LEU A 220 -1.80 7.63 1.10
C LEU A 220 -2.90 8.69 1.16
N ARG A 221 -2.84 9.64 2.09
CA ARG A 221 -3.84 10.71 2.22
C ARG A 221 -3.96 11.65 1.00
N ARG A 222 -3.00 11.57 0.06
CA ARG A 222 -3.03 12.34 -1.19
C ARG A 222 -3.74 11.62 -2.32
N ILE A 223 -3.95 10.33 -2.17
CA ILE A 223 -4.45 9.46 -3.24
C ILE A 223 -5.71 8.67 -2.85
N LEU A 224 -5.99 8.55 -1.57
CA LEU A 224 -7.20 7.90 -1.06
C LEU A 224 -8.36 8.89 -0.95
N PRO A 225 -9.59 8.49 -1.31
CA PRO A 225 -10.78 9.28 -1.01
C PRO A 225 -11.03 9.29 0.50
N ARG A 226 -11.53 10.39 1.03
CA ARG A 226 -12.10 10.47 2.38
C ARG A 226 -13.57 10.02 2.34
N LYS A 227 -14.03 9.49 3.48
CA LYS A 227 -15.47 9.28 3.70
C LYS A 227 -16.22 10.61 3.74
#